data_11423f119ce89aa1b503c34083bc5762
#
_entry.id   11423f119ce89aa1b503c34083bc5762
#
_cell.length_a   1.000
_cell.length_b   1.000
_cell.length_c   1.000
_cell.angle_alpha   90.00
_cell.angle_beta   90.00
_cell.angle_gamma   90.00
#
_symmetry.space_group_name_H-M   'P 1'
#
loop_
_entity.id
_entity.type
_entity.pdbx_description
1 polymer ?
#
loop_
_entity_poly.entity_id
_entity_poly.type
_entity_poly.pdbx_seq_one_letter_code
_entity_poly.pdbx_strand_id
1 'polypeptide(L)'
;LRAIKPEVLIEFRQQYIGPAIRQYGNMFRAADCPGNAKDNRMRIASLRLTSGATAVHSDMLEWNISETPENVGRAIINSIFGVVQYSTMLRNIPQEQLDVMRKWMKFASDHRETLLKSEFRPHHPELGYPVIEAESDKELIIAVYQDNAVIDVPRRGKSVYIMNASGSDSIVVRCGKKTKTVKVPCGDWKSLN
;
A
#
# COMPACT_ATOMS: atom_id res chain seq x y z
N LEU A 1 24.28 2.52 -19.83
CA LEU A 1 23.56 3.71 -19.35
C LEU A 1 24.20 4.29 -18.10
N ARG A 2 24.43 3.49 -17.04
CA ARG A 2 25.05 3.97 -15.78
C ARG A 2 26.47 4.49 -15.92
N ALA A 3 27.24 4.02 -16.90
CA ALA A 3 28.53 4.59 -17.19
C ALA A 3 28.49 6.02 -17.77
N ILE A 4 27.31 6.39 -18.34
CA ILE A 4 27.08 7.72 -18.90
C ILE A 4 26.38 8.63 -17.87
N LYS A 5 25.43 8.06 -17.12
CA LYS A 5 24.65 8.75 -16.09
C LYS A 5 24.45 7.81 -14.90
N PRO A 6 25.29 7.90 -13.85
CA PRO A 6 25.25 6.97 -12.71
C PRO A 6 23.91 6.93 -11.98
N GLU A 7 23.19 8.07 -11.89
CA GLU A 7 21.91 8.23 -11.22
C GLU A 7 20.70 7.91 -12.10
N VAL A 8 20.91 7.31 -13.30
CA VAL A 8 19.78 6.97 -14.18
C VAL A 8 18.84 5.97 -13.51
N LEU A 9 17.55 6.26 -13.62
CA LEU A 9 16.49 5.36 -13.18
C LEU A 9 16.18 4.37 -14.29
N ILE A 10 16.25 3.08 -13.97
CA ILE A 10 15.94 1.99 -14.90
C ILE A 10 14.87 1.12 -14.28
N GLU A 11 13.69 1.15 -14.88
CA GLU A 11 12.54 0.36 -14.44
C GLU A 11 12.45 -0.96 -15.19
N PHE A 12 12.23 -2.04 -14.45
CA PHE A 12 11.83 -3.33 -14.97
C PHE A 12 10.40 -3.65 -14.55
N ARG A 13 9.60 -4.16 -15.49
CA ARG A 13 8.19 -4.47 -15.32
C ARG A 13 7.81 -5.91 -15.70
N GLN A 14 8.80 -6.75 -15.90
CA GLN A 14 8.62 -8.18 -16.17
C GLN A 14 8.23 -8.92 -14.89
N GLN A 15 7.44 -9.98 -15.04
CA GLN A 15 6.99 -10.78 -13.90
C GLN A 15 8.09 -11.68 -13.30
N TYR A 16 9.15 -11.97 -14.02
CA TYR A 16 10.28 -12.81 -13.59
C TYR A 16 11.45 -11.99 -13.04
N ILE A 17 11.22 -11.19 -12.03
CA ILE A 17 12.25 -10.37 -11.41
C ILE A 17 12.96 -11.18 -10.33
N GLY A 18 14.18 -11.62 -10.64
CA GLY A 18 15.05 -12.29 -9.68
C GLY A 18 16.12 -11.35 -9.10
N PRO A 19 16.86 -11.77 -8.06
CA PRO A 19 17.88 -10.95 -7.41
C PRO A 19 18.96 -10.42 -8.35
N ALA A 20 19.34 -11.19 -9.38
CA ALA A 20 20.40 -10.83 -10.33
C ALA A 20 20.05 -9.61 -11.19
N ILE A 21 18.76 -9.40 -11.51
CA ILE A 21 18.32 -8.26 -12.34
C ILE A 21 18.56 -6.91 -11.66
N ARG A 22 18.69 -6.88 -10.33
CA ARG A 22 18.94 -5.67 -9.54
C ARG A 22 20.25 -4.96 -9.88
N GLN A 23 21.24 -5.67 -10.44
CA GLN A 23 22.47 -5.04 -10.91
C GLN A 23 22.23 -4.15 -12.13
N TYR A 24 21.14 -4.36 -12.87
CA TYR A 24 20.81 -3.62 -14.10
C TYR A 24 19.73 -2.56 -13.90
N GLY A 25 18.82 -2.76 -12.95
CA GLY A 25 17.71 -1.84 -12.64
C GLY A 25 17.63 -1.47 -11.18
N ASN A 26 17.02 -0.33 -10.90
CA ASN A 26 16.84 0.21 -9.54
C ASN A 26 15.37 0.55 -9.25
N MET A 27 14.48 0.27 -10.19
CA MET A 27 13.03 0.41 -10.06
C MET A 27 12.36 -0.85 -10.60
N PHE A 28 11.33 -1.34 -9.90
CA PHE A 28 10.56 -2.50 -10.30
C PHE A 28 9.07 -2.19 -10.19
N ARG A 29 8.33 -2.52 -11.26
CA ARG A 29 6.88 -2.36 -11.29
C ARG A 29 6.18 -3.69 -11.07
N ALA A 30 5.09 -3.67 -10.32
CA ALA A 30 4.36 -4.87 -9.91
C ALA A 30 3.80 -5.68 -11.09
N ALA A 31 3.45 -5.02 -12.20
CA ALA A 31 2.99 -5.66 -13.43
C ALA A 31 3.09 -4.71 -14.64
N ASP A 32 2.48 -5.06 -15.75
CA ASP A 32 2.43 -4.27 -16.99
C ASP A 32 1.01 -4.18 -17.58
N CYS A 33 0.02 -4.65 -16.90
CA CYS A 33 -1.38 -4.51 -17.27
C CYS A 33 -2.21 -4.26 -16.03
N PRO A 34 -3.22 -3.39 -16.08
CA PRO A 34 -4.11 -3.17 -14.95
C PRO A 34 -4.72 -4.51 -14.52
N GLY A 35 -4.37 -4.94 -13.33
CA GLY A 35 -4.97 -6.09 -12.68
C GLY A 35 -5.99 -5.64 -11.64
N ASN A 36 -6.62 -6.59 -10.97
CA ASN A 36 -7.44 -6.23 -9.81
C ASN A 36 -6.57 -5.72 -8.66
N ALA A 37 -7.18 -4.98 -7.75
CA ALA A 37 -6.47 -4.35 -6.64
C ALA A 37 -5.71 -5.35 -5.75
N LYS A 38 -6.27 -6.56 -5.53
CA LYS A 38 -5.63 -7.63 -4.76
C LYS A 38 -4.35 -8.12 -5.44
N ASP A 39 -4.36 -8.32 -6.75
CA ASP A 39 -3.17 -8.76 -7.50
C ASP A 39 -2.06 -7.71 -7.42
N ASN A 40 -2.41 -6.43 -7.54
CA ASN A 40 -1.46 -5.33 -7.39
C ASN A 40 -0.78 -5.36 -6.01
N ARG A 41 -1.57 -5.50 -4.94
CA ARG A 41 -1.07 -5.67 -3.57
C ARG A 41 -0.12 -6.85 -3.43
N MET A 42 -0.52 -8.03 -3.90
CA MET A 42 0.29 -9.24 -3.78
C MET A 42 1.63 -9.11 -4.51
N ARG A 43 1.62 -8.52 -5.70
CA ARG A 43 2.82 -8.31 -6.50
C ARG A 43 3.75 -7.27 -5.87
N ILE A 44 3.20 -6.15 -5.33
CA ILE A 44 3.98 -5.16 -4.58
C ILE A 44 4.64 -5.83 -3.36
N ALA A 45 3.89 -6.61 -2.59
CA ALA A 45 4.43 -7.30 -1.42
C ALA A 45 5.56 -8.26 -1.82
N SER A 46 5.36 -9.09 -2.84
CA SER A 46 6.37 -10.02 -3.34
C SER A 46 7.63 -9.30 -3.82
N LEU A 47 7.49 -8.21 -4.57
CA LEU A 47 8.64 -7.41 -5.03
C LEU A 47 9.40 -6.79 -3.87
N ARG A 48 8.72 -6.18 -2.91
CA ARG A 48 9.38 -5.58 -1.73
C ARG A 48 10.16 -6.62 -0.93
N LEU A 49 9.65 -7.83 -0.78
CA LEU A 49 10.35 -8.91 -0.08
C LEU A 49 11.56 -9.45 -0.85
N THR A 50 11.60 -9.33 -2.17
CA THR A 50 12.62 -9.96 -3.02
C THR A 50 13.58 -8.98 -3.70
N SER A 51 13.21 -7.72 -3.89
CA SER A 51 14.03 -6.74 -4.62
C SER A 51 15.01 -5.94 -3.75
N GLY A 52 14.96 -6.09 -2.43
CA GLY A 52 15.81 -5.35 -1.49
C GLY A 52 15.55 -3.83 -1.54
N ALA A 53 16.58 -3.03 -1.33
CA ALA A 53 16.49 -1.57 -1.29
C ALA A 53 16.34 -0.96 -2.70
N THR A 54 15.28 -1.31 -3.41
CA THR A 54 14.92 -0.74 -4.72
C THR A 54 13.57 -0.03 -4.63
N ALA A 55 13.29 0.87 -5.58
CA ALA A 55 11.95 1.44 -5.69
C ALA A 55 10.99 0.39 -6.26
N VAL A 56 9.88 0.18 -5.59
CA VAL A 56 8.79 -0.69 -6.05
C VAL A 56 7.58 0.18 -6.39
N HIS A 57 7.14 0.10 -7.65
CA HIS A 57 5.96 0.79 -8.14
C HIS A 57 4.77 -0.16 -8.19
N SER A 58 3.57 0.39 -7.97
CA SER A 58 2.35 -0.32 -8.32
C SER A 58 2.29 -0.54 -9.83
N ASP A 59 1.46 -1.48 -10.26
CA ASP A 59 0.94 -1.43 -11.61
C ASP A 59 0.00 -0.22 -11.77
N MET A 60 -0.42 0.06 -12.99
CA MET A 60 -1.38 1.13 -13.28
C MET A 60 -2.62 0.97 -12.42
N LEU A 61 -2.94 2.01 -11.66
CA LEU A 61 -4.14 2.06 -10.84
C LEU A 61 -5.22 2.83 -11.59
N GLU A 62 -6.22 2.10 -12.05
CA GLU A 62 -7.38 2.62 -12.75
C GLU A 62 -8.66 2.21 -12.05
N TRP A 63 -9.68 3.03 -12.16
CA TRP A 63 -11.03 2.74 -11.70
C TRP A 63 -12.07 3.38 -12.61
N ASN A 64 -13.30 2.86 -12.57
CA ASN A 64 -14.40 3.37 -13.35
C ASN A 64 -14.97 4.66 -12.72
N ILE A 65 -15.48 5.57 -13.54
CA ILE A 65 -16.14 6.81 -13.09
C ILE A 65 -17.38 6.54 -12.21
N SER A 66 -17.98 5.35 -12.31
CA SER A 66 -19.12 4.93 -11.49
C SER A 66 -18.74 4.29 -10.16
N GLU A 67 -17.43 4.15 -9.88
CA GLU A 67 -16.99 3.59 -8.59
C GLU A 67 -17.35 4.51 -7.44
N THR A 68 -17.63 3.89 -6.29
CA THR A 68 -17.86 4.66 -5.06
C THR A 68 -16.54 5.21 -4.50
N PRO A 69 -16.57 6.32 -3.76
CA PRO A 69 -15.40 6.85 -3.06
C PRO A 69 -14.69 5.80 -2.19
N GLU A 70 -15.46 4.92 -1.54
CA GLU A 70 -14.95 3.83 -0.71
C GLU A 70 -14.13 2.83 -1.54
N ASN A 71 -14.64 2.43 -2.71
CA ASN A 71 -13.94 1.50 -3.59
C ASN A 71 -12.68 2.12 -4.17
N VAL A 72 -12.69 3.41 -4.51
CA VAL A 72 -11.49 4.16 -4.90
C VAL A 72 -10.45 4.14 -3.77
N GLY A 73 -10.86 4.42 -2.54
CA GLY A 73 -9.98 4.33 -1.37
C GLY A 73 -9.40 2.94 -1.17
N ARG A 74 -10.23 1.89 -1.26
CA ARG A 74 -9.77 0.49 -1.19
C ARG A 74 -8.74 0.14 -2.27
N ALA A 75 -8.96 0.60 -3.49
CA ALA A 75 -8.02 0.37 -4.59
C ALA A 75 -6.67 1.04 -4.32
N ILE A 76 -6.67 2.26 -3.79
CA ILE A 76 -5.44 2.98 -3.41
C ILE A 76 -4.72 2.26 -2.25
N ILE A 77 -5.44 1.84 -1.20
CA ILE A 77 -4.85 1.10 -0.06
C ILE A 77 -4.16 -0.18 -0.53
N ASN A 78 -4.71 -0.86 -1.54
CA ASN A 78 -4.08 -2.06 -2.11
C ASN A 78 -2.75 -1.76 -2.82
N SER A 79 -2.47 -0.51 -3.18
CA SER A 79 -1.26 -0.10 -3.91
C SER A 79 -0.27 0.72 -3.07
N ILE A 80 -0.67 1.19 -1.87
CA ILE A 80 0.02 2.26 -1.13
C ILE A 80 1.39 1.87 -0.56
N PHE A 81 1.67 0.57 -0.40
CA PHE A 81 3.00 0.09 0.00
C PHE A 81 4.01 0.03 -1.16
N GLY A 82 3.62 0.46 -2.34
CA GLY A 82 4.48 0.82 -3.46
C GLY A 82 4.28 2.28 -3.84
N VAL A 83 5.07 2.78 -4.78
CA VAL A 83 4.81 4.08 -5.39
C VAL A 83 3.58 3.92 -6.29
N VAL A 84 2.47 4.57 -5.93
CA VAL A 84 1.20 4.42 -6.65
C VAL A 84 1.27 5.11 -8.00
N GLN A 85 0.98 4.35 -9.06
CA GLN A 85 0.88 4.86 -10.42
C GLN A 85 -0.58 5.12 -10.78
N TYR A 86 -1.05 6.34 -10.54
CA TYR A 86 -2.40 6.76 -10.93
C TYR A 86 -2.51 6.91 -12.44
N SER A 87 -3.37 6.12 -13.08
CA SER A 87 -3.56 6.09 -14.54
C SER A 87 -4.99 6.42 -14.97
N THR A 88 -5.88 6.67 -14.00
CA THR A 88 -7.25 7.12 -14.29
C THR A 88 -7.26 8.48 -14.96
N MET A 89 -8.16 8.68 -15.92
CA MET A 89 -8.29 9.93 -16.67
C MET A 89 -8.94 11.00 -15.79
N LEU A 90 -8.14 11.81 -15.11
CA LEU A 90 -8.56 12.75 -14.06
C LEU A 90 -9.64 13.75 -14.47
N ARG A 91 -9.66 14.19 -15.75
CA ARG A 91 -10.66 15.14 -16.24
C ARG A 91 -12.08 14.60 -16.28
N ASN A 92 -12.26 13.28 -16.21
CA ASN A 92 -13.54 12.62 -16.38
C ASN A 92 -14.10 12.05 -15.07
N ILE A 93 -13.30 12.02 -13.98
CA ILE A 93 -13.74 11.42 -12.71
C ILE A 93 -14.54 12.43 -11.87
N PRO A 94 -15.53 11.98 -11.08
CA PRO A 94 -16.30 12.82 -10.16
C PRO A 94 -15.41 13.50 -9.11
N GLN A 95 -15.86 14.66 -8.63
CA GLN A 95 -15.12 15.43 -7.61
C GLN A 95 -14.85 14.62 -6.35
N GLU A 96 -15.82 13.80 -5.92
CA GLU A 96 -15.70 12.92 -4.76
C GLU A 96 -14.54 11.92 -4.87
N GLN A 97 -14.34 11.34 -6.05
CA GLN A 97 -13.21 10.44 -6.33
C GLN A 97 -11.88 11.20 -6.34
N LEU A 98 -11.86 12.43 -6.89
CA LEU A 98 -10.69 13.31 -6.83
C LEU A 98 -10.30 13.66 -5.41
N ASP A 99 -11.27 13.91 -4.54
CA ASP A 99 -11.03 14.26 -3.15
C ASP A 99 -10.45 13.08 -2.36
N VAL A 100 -10.97 11.87 -2.60
CA VAL A 100 -10.36 10.63 -2.06
C VAL A 100 -8.92 10.47 -2.54
N MET A 101 -8.67 10.63 -3.83
CA MET A 101 -7.32 10.54 -4.38
C MET A 101 -6.37 11.56 -3.74
N ARG A 102 -6.77 12.82 -3.63
CA ARG A 102 -5.97 13.88 -2.98
C ARG A 102 -5.65 13.57 -1.52
N LYS A 103 -6.67 13.08 -0.78
CA LYS A 103 -6.51 12.66 0.62
C LYS A 103 -5.44 11.56 0.74
N TRP A 104 -5.51 10.55 -0.10
CA TRP A 104 -4.55 9.44 -0.09
C TRP A 104 -3.16 9.84 -0.59
N MET A 105 -3.06 10.71 -1.59
CA MET A 105 -1.78 11.28 -2.03
C MET A 105 -1.10 12.07 -0.90
N LYS A 106 -1.89 12.86 -0.16
CA LYS A 106 -1.36 13.57 1.01
C LYS A 106 -0.88 12.59 2.08
N PHE A 107 -1.67 11.58 2.43
CA PHE A 107 -1.28 10.55 3.39
C PHE A 107 0.01 9.84 2.95
N ALA A 108 0.09 9.41 1.70
CA ALA A 108 1.27 8.75 1.15
C ALA A 108 2.52 9.66 1.16
N SER A 109 2.34 10.96 0.93
CA SER A 109 3.42 11.95 1.02
C SER A 109 3.90 12.15 2.45
N ASP A 110 2.98 12.35 3.39
CA ASP A 110 3.28 12.60 4.80
C ASP A 110 3.98 11.40 5.47
N HIS A 111 3.63 10.18 5.06
CA HIS A 111 4.12 8.91 5.64
C HIS A 111 5.07 8.14 4.71
N ARG A 112 5.65 8.81 3.71
CA ARG A 112 6.44 8.18 2.64
C ARG A 112 7.59 7.30 3.16
N GLU A 113 8.34 7.79 4.13
CA GLU A 113 9.49 7.06 4.68
C GLU A 113 9.03 5.76 5.35
N THR A 114 7.96 5.80 6.13
CA THR A 114 7.40 4.61 6.78
C THR A 114 6.81 3.65 5.76
N LEU A 115 6.00 4.12 4.83
CA LEU A 115 5.35 3.28 3.82
C LEU A 115 6.35 2.56 2.90
N LEU A 116 7.42 3.24 2.46
CA LEU A 116 8.28 2.75 1.38
C LEU A 116 9.65 2.25 1.82
N LYS A 117 10.18 2.68 2.97
CA LYS A 117 11.57 2.44 3.35
C LYS A 117 11.76 1.78 4.72
N SER A 118 10.71 1.66 5.51
CA SER A 118 10.77 1.06 6.84
C SER A 118 10.67 -0.47 6.80
N GLU A 119 10.69 -1.10 7.97
CA GLU A 119 10.42 -2.52 8.11
C GLU A 119 9.04 -2.84 7.55
N PHE A 120 8.98 -3.83 6.66
CA PHE A 120 7.79 -4.20 5.91
C PHE A 120 7.40 -5.64 6.23
N ARG A 121 6.23 -5.84 6.81
CA ARG A 121 5.73 -7.13 7.27
C ARG A 121 4.37 -7.45 6.67
N PRO A 122 4.31 -8.09 5.50
CA PRO A 122 3.06 -8.66 4.97
C PRO A 122 2.81 -10.03 5.64
N HIS A 123 1.60 -10.22 6.17
CA HIS A 123 1.20 -11.43 6.89
C HIS A 123 0.38 -12.36 6.02
N HIS A 124 0.52 -13.67 6.20
CA HIS A 124 -0.30 -14.72 5.55
C HIS A 124 -0.29 -14.66 4.02
N PRO A 125 0.86 -14.94 3.37
CA PRO A 125 0.96 -14.94 1.90
C PRO A 125 -0.03 -15.90 1.23
N GLU A 126 -0.33 -17.03 1.87
CA GLU A 126 -1.30 -18.04 1.41
C GLU A 126 -2.74 -17.51 1.31
N LEU A 127 -3.06 -16.42 2.03
CA LEU A 127 -4.35 -15.72 1.99
C LEU A 127 -4.29 -14.43 1.15
N GLY A 128 -3.16 -14.16 0.49
CA GLY A 128 -2.93 -12.95 -0.29
C GLY A 128 -2.70 -11.71 0.57
N TYR A 129 -2.02 -11.88 1.70
CA TYR A 129 -1.63 -10.80 2.63
C TYR A 129 -2.82 -10.00 3.17
N PRO A 130 -3.70 -10.62 4.01
CA PRO A 130 -4.87 -9.96 4.58
C PRO A 130 -4.53 -8.79 5.50
N VAL A 131 -3.32 -8.74 6.02
CA VAL A 131 -2.77 -7.63 6.82
C VAL A 131 -1.36 -7.34 6.34
N ILE A 132 -1.05 -6.06 6.17
CA ILE A 132 0.30 -5.59 5.85
C ILE A 132 0.66 -4.46 6.82
N GLU A 133 1.87 -4.53 7.36
CA GLU A 133 2.42 -3.52 8.25
C GLU A 133 3.68 -2.88 7.66
N ALA A 134 3.83 -1.59 7.91
CA ALA A 134 5.09 -0.87 7.72
C ALA A 134 5.43 -0.14 9.02
N GLU A 135 6.63 -0.36 9.55
CA GLU A 135 7.02 0.13 10.87
C GLU A 135 8.36 0.86 10.83
N SER A 136 8.37 2.11 11.27
CA SER A 136 9.54 2.92 11.54
C SER A 136 9.72 3.13 13.05
N ASP A 137 10.74 3.86 13.46
CA ASP A 137 10.93 4.23 14.88
C ASP A 137 9.78 5.09 15.42
N LYS A 138 9.10 5.85 14.58
CA LYS A 138 8.06 6.83 14.96
C LYS A 138 6.64 6.36 14.72
N GLU A 139 6.43 5.51 13.72
CA GLU A 139 5.12 5.17 13.19
C GLU A 139 4.96 3.67 12.94
N LEU A 140 3.74 3.19 13.13
CA LEU A 140 3.26 1.89 12.68
C LEU A 140 2.03 2.12 11.80
N ILE A 141 2.11 1.71 10.56
CA ILE A 141 1.02 1.81 9.58
C ILE A 141 0.56 0.39 9.24
N ILE A 142 -0.72 0.12 9.46
CA ILE A 142 -1.33 -1.20 9.27
C ILE A 142 -2.44 -1.08 8.24
N ALA A 143 -2.39 -1.88 7.19
CA ALA A 143 -3.49 -2.03 6.25
C ALA A 143 -4.20 -3.37 6.45
N VAL A 144 -5.53 -3.33 6.52
CA VAL A 144 -6.40 -4.49 6.73
C VAL A 144 -7.25 -4.68 5.49
N TYR A 145 -7.20 -5.89 4.91
CA TYR A 145 -7.87 -6.23 3.65
C TYR A 145 -8.93 -7.32 3.78
N GLN A 146 -9.09 -7.85 4.97
CA GLN A 146 -10.04 -8.93 5.26
C GLN A 146 -10.92 -8.57 6.45
N ASP A 147 -12.18 -8.95 6.39
CA ASP A 147 -13.12 -8.81 7.49
C ASP A 147 -12.69 -9.66 8.70
N ASN A 148 -13.08 -9.21 9.90
CA ASN A 148 -12.81 -9.88 11.16
C ASN A 148 -11.32 -10.08 11.49
N ALA A 149 -10.41 -9.40 10.80
CA ALA A 149 -9.00 -9.42 11.17
C ALA A 149 -8.81 -8.78 12.55
N VAL A 150 -7.97 -9.40 13.37
CA VAL A 150 -7.53 -8.85 14.65
C VAL A 150 -6.09 -8.37 14.48
N ILE A 151 -5.87 -7.07 14.68
CA ILE A 151 -4.53 -6.48 14.54
C ILE A 151 -3.94 -6.15 15.90
N ASP A 152 -2.64 -6.41 16.06
CA ASP A 152 -1.91 -6.07 17.27
C ASP A 152 -1.33 -4.65 17.17
N VAL A 153 -1.51 -3.86 18.22
CA VAL A 153 -0.95 -2.51 18.28
C VAL A 153 -0.11 -2.33 19.54
N PRO A 154 0.99 -1.58 19.48
CA PRO A 154 1.81 -1.29 20.64
C PRO A 154 1.03 -0.45 21.66
N ARG A 155 1.40 -0.59 22.95
CA ARG A 155 0.73 0.16 24.03
C ARG A 155 1.11 1.65 24.03
N ARG A 156 2.33 1.97 23.65
CA ARG A 156 2.91 3.33 23.65
C ARG A 156 4.10 3.41 22.70
N GLY A 157 4.55 4.60 22.39
CA GLY A 157 5.84 4.89 21.77
C GLY A 157 5.82 5.22 20.29
N LYS A 158 4.74 4.91 19.58
CA LYS A 158 4.62 5.21 18.14
C LYS A 158 3.23 5.71 17.81
N SER A 159 3.14 6.57 16.80
CA SER A 159 1.85 6.87 16.16
C SER A 159 1.38 5.66 15.37
N VAL A 160 0.13 5.26 15.55
CA VAL A 160 -0.45 4.09 14.88
C VAL A 160 -1.53 4.55 13.92
N TYR A 161 -1.42 4.14 12.66
CA TYR A 161 -2.40 4.41 11.62
C TYR A 161 -2.97 3.10 11.09
N ILE A 162 -4.30 3.00 11.04
CA ILE A 162 -5.00 1.85 10.48
C ILE A 162 -5.70 2.27 9.20
N MET A 163 -5.38 1.60 8.10
CA MET A 163 -6.04 1.76 6.80
C MET A 163 -6.97 0.56 6.58
N ASN A 164 -8.21 0.83 6.17
CA ASN A 164 -9.23 -0.19 6.03
C ASN A 164 -9.63 -0.42 4.57
N ALA A 165 -9.22 -1.53 4.01
CA ALA A 165 -9.66 -2.00 2.70
C ALA A 165 -10.53 -3.29 2.79
N SER A 166 -11.03 -3.63 3.98
CA SER A 166 -11.97 -4.74 4.21
C SER A 166 -13.41 -4.37 3.80
N GLY A 167 -14.35 -5.28 3.97
CA GLY A 167 -15.77 -5.03 3.75
C GLY A 167 -16.52 -4.43 4.96
N SER A 168 -15.88 -4.29 6.12
CA SER A 168 -16.48 -3.80 7.37
C SER A 168 -15.97 -2.41 7.73
N ASP A 169 -16.84 -1.53 8.24
CA ASP A 169 -16.46 -0.19 8.74
C ASP A 169 -15.77 -0.21 10.11
N SER A 170 -15.33 -1.36 10.57
CA SER A 170 -14.69 -1.49 11.87
C SER A 170 -13.62 -2.57 11.89
N ILE A 171 -12.57 -2.33 12.66
CA ILE A 171 -11.43 -3.22 12.83
C ILE A 171 -11.29 -3.60 14.31
N VAL A 172 -11.01 -4.86 14.58
CA VAL A 172 -10.70 -5.32 15.94
C VAL A 172 -9.22 -5.11 16.23
N VAL A 173 -8.95 -4.34 17.26
CA VAL A 173 -7.58 -3.97 17.68
C VAL A 173 -7.27 -4.61 19.02
N ARG A 174 -6.13 -5.28 19.11
CA ARG A 174 -5.62 -5.87 20.34
C ARG A 174 -4.41 -5.08 20.86
N CYS A 175 -4.48 -4.66 22.12
CA CYS A 175 -3.39 -3.98 22.81
C CYS A 175 -3.03 -4.77 24.08
N GLY A 176 -2.03 -5.61 24.01
CA GLY A 176 -1.71 -6.59 25.05
C GLY A 176 -2.83 -7.60 25.24
N LYS A 177 -3.46 -7.65 26.44
CA LYS A 177 -4.59 -8.55 26.74
C LYS A 177 -5.97 -7.96 26.44
N LYS A 178 -6.04 -6.69 26.04
CA LYS A 178 -7.32 -5.99 25.79
C LYS A 178 -7.59 -5.90 24.30
N THR A 179 -8.82 -6.23 23.91
CA THR A 179 -9.32 -6.01 22.55
C THR A 179 -10.39 -4.94 22.58
N LYS A 180 -10.44 -4.16 21.51
CA LYS A 180 -11.51 -3.18 21.27
C LYS A 180 -11.82 -3.13 19.79
N THR A 181 -13.06 -2.81 19.45
CA THR A 181 -13.47 -2.49 18.09
C THR A 181 -13.26 -1.00 17.85
N VAL A 182 -12.63 -0.66 16.74
CA VAL A 182 -12.39 0.71 16.33
C VAL A 182 -13.12 0.96 15.02
N LYS A 183 -13.92 2.02 14.95
CA LYS A 183 -14.55 2.43 13.70
C LYS A 183 -13.50 3.05 12.78
N VAL A 184 -13.29 2.43 11.64
CA VAL A 184 -12.44 2.87 10.52
C VAL A 184 -13.26 2.64 9.25
N PRO A 185 -13.80 3.68 8.61
CA PRO A 185 -14.61 3.50 7.41
C PRO A 185 -13.87 2.75 6.32
N CYS A 186 -14.60 1.98 5.54
CA CYS A 186 -14.06 1.28 4.38
C CYS A 186 -13.47 2.29 3.38
N GLY A 187 -12.30 2.00 2.82
CA GLY A 187 -11.59 2.90 1.92
C GLY A 187 -10.90 4.10 2.60
N ASP A 188 -10.87 4.11 3.94
CA ASP A 188 -10.33 5.21 4.73
C ASP A 188 -9.26 4.75 5.75
N TRP A 189 -8.76 5.69 6.54
CA TRP A 189 -7.80 5.44 7.60
C TRP A 189 -8.15 6.17 8.90
N LYS A 190 -7.56 5.73 10.00
CA LYS A 190 -7.68 6.36 11.32
C LYS A 190 -6.37 6.29 12.09
N SER A 191 -6.02 7.39 12.77
CA SER A 191 -4.99 7.40 13.81
C SER A 191 -5.56 6.87 15.14
N LEU A 192 -4.75 6.08 15.86
CA LEU A 192 -5.07 5.55 17.21
C LEU A 192 -4.36 6.32 18.33
N ASN A 193 -3.96 7.54 18.11
CA ASN A 193 -3.27 8.37 19.12
C ASN A 193 -4.17 8.69 20.31
#